data_2bf102563658143e1c3d46555501290b
#
_entry.id   2bf102563658143e1c3d46555501290b
#
_cell.length_a   1.000
_cell.length_b   1.000
_cell.length_c   1.000
_cell.angle_alpha   90.00
_cell.angle_beta   90.00
_cell.angle_gamma   90.00
#
_symmetry.space_group_name_H-M   'P 1'
#
loop_
_entity.id
_entity.type
_entity.pdbx_description
1 polymer ?
#
loop_
_entity_poly.entity_id
_entity_poly.type
_entity_poly.pdbx_seq_one_letter_code
_entity_poly.pdbx_strand_id
1 'polypeptide(L)'
;MGQALDDAGIPYRNEQKLQDLAAEPLAKLLVAYLETLAGVRNPASYVRLHRGRLFDSQSEDEHFRLRTAWDAHLQHTRAFVESSGSDLSDRHLLDELTAGFLSFFGDPAIAALHPDYESLARVEEIVKDVTDRIEEVLADNDADAESLARFADERGLRVMSIHKSKGLEFDAVAVMAVEHEMFFGNPDEARAAFFVGISRARHHLLLTHARTRRRPPPARRWDVYRTPYQEFFDYGLEPSTQPP
;
A
#
# COMPACT_ATOMS: atom_id res chain seq x y z
N MET A 1 12.31 -8.56 -9.08
CA MET A 1 11.93 -9.20 -7.79
C MET A 1 10.45 -9.51 -7.79
N GLY A 2 9.55 -8.59 -8.11
CA GLY A 2 8.11 -8.86 -8.16
C GLY A 2 7.78 -10.11 -8.95
N GLN A 3 8.15 -10.18 -10.20
CA GLN A 3 7.88 -11.35 -11.05
C GLN A 3 8.37 -12.69 -10.47
N ALA A 4 9.48 -12.71 -9.73
CA ALA A 4 9.95 -13.95 -9.09
C ALA A 4 9.11 -14.35 -7.88
N LEU A 5 8.48 -13.40 -7.21
CA LEU A 5 7.52 -13.64 -6.14
C LEU A 5 6.18 -14.11 -6.69
N ASP A 6 5.73 -13.51 -7.81
CA ASP A 6 4.54 -13.94 -8.54
C ASP A 6 4.69 -15.38 -9.04
N ASP A 7 5.83 -15.69 -9.69
CA ASP A 7 6.17 -17.05 -10.15
C ASP A 7 6.22 -18.09 -9.02
N ALA A 8 6.53 -17.63 -7.79
CA ALA A 8 6.58 -18.48 -6.60
C ALA A 8 5.25 -18.53 -5.83
N GLY A 9 4.22 -17.80 -6.26
CA GLY A 9 2.95 -17.70 -5.56
C GLY A 9 3.05 -17.04 -4.18
N ILE A 10 4.07 -16.18 -3.98
CA ILE A 10 4.29 -15.49 -2.70
C ILE A 10 3.61 -14.13 -2.75
N PRO A 11 2.55 -13.90 -1.94
CA PRO A 11 1.89 -12.62 -1.90
C PRO A 11 2.85 -11.53 -1.39
N TYR A 12 2.99 -10.45 -2.13
CA TYR A 12 3.84 -9.34 -1.75
C TYR A 12 3.18 -8.00 -2.09
N ARG A 13 3.63 -6.98 -1.38
CA ARG A 13 3.24 -5.59 -1.59
C ARG A 13 4.48 -4.78 -2.00
N ASN A 14 4.45 -4.21 -3.21
CA ASN A 14 5.54 -3.40 -3.73
C ASN A 14 5.37 -1.93 -3.39
N GLU A 15 5.99 -1.49 -2.30
CA GLU A 15 5.94 -0.11 -1.83
C GLU A 15 6.97 0.82 -2.51
N GLN A 16 7.75 0.31 -3.45
CA GLN A 16 8.67 1.16 -4.23
C GLN A 16 7.91 2.09 -5.20
N LYS A 17 6.79 1.61 -5.74
CA LYS A 17 5.94 2.36 -6.67
C LYS A 17 4.88 3.21 -5.96
N LEU A 18 4.55 2.87 -4.73
CA LEU A 18 3.48 3.48 -3.96
C LEU A 18 4.08 4.19 -2.76
N GLN A 19 3.84 5.48 -2.62
CA GLN A 19 3.73 6.07 -1.29
C GLN A 19 2.79 5.15 -0.51
N ASP A 20 2.86 5.11 0.80
CA ASP A 20 2.11 4.15 1.61
C ASP A 20 0.59 4.31 1.40
N LEU A 21 0.12 3.87 0.21
CA LEU A 21 -1.26 4.05 -0.25
C LEU A 21 -2.25 3.45 0.74
N ALA A 22 -1.88 2.34 1.38
CA ALA A 22 -2.71 1.75 2.40
C ALA A 22 -2.73 2.56 3.72
N ALA A 23 -1.80 3.49 3.93
CA ALA A 23 -1.84 4.42 5.04
C ALA A 23 -2.67 5.68 4.73
N GLU A 24 -2.84 6.02 3.45
CA GLU A 24 -3.58 7.18 3.00
C GLU A 24 -5.06 7.13 3.48
N PRO A 25 -5.55 8.17 4.16
CA PRO A 25 -6.91 8.18 4.68
C PRO A 25 -7.98 7.97 3.61
N LEU A 26 -7.84 8.61 2.45
CA LEU A 26 -8.77 8.48 1.33
C LEU A 26 -8.76 7.07 0.74
N ALA A 27 -7.59 6.46 0.59
CA ALA A 27 -7.47 5.09 0.12
C ALA A 27 -8.18 4.10 1.05
N LYS A 28 -8.02 4.27 2.37
CA LYS A 28 -8.71 3.46 3.38
C LYS A 28 -10.23 3.58 3.28
N LEU A 29 -10.74 4.76 2.98
CA LEU A 29 -12.18 4.98 2.84
C LEU A 29 -12.71 4.38 1.53
N LEU A 30 -11.99 4.54 0.42
CA LEU A 30 -12.35 3.96 -0.87
C LEU A 30 -12.40 2.44 -0.81
N VAL A 31 -11.37 1.80 -0.24
CA VAL A 31 -11.35 0.34 -0.07
C VAL A 31 -12.50 -0.12 0.82
N ALA A 32 -12.74 0.55 1.96
CA ALA A 32 -13.86 0.23 2.84
C ALA A 32 -15.22 0.38 2.14
N TYR A 33 -15.36 1.35 1.25
CA TYR A 33 -16.55 1.54 0.42
C TYR A 33 -16.76 0.37 -0.56
N LEU A 34 -15.72 0.01 -1.30
CA LEU A 34 -15.78 -1.10 -2.25
C LEU A 34 -16.02 -2.46 -1.56
N GLU A 35 -15.37 -2.72 -0.41
CA GLU A 35 -15.65 -3.89 0.43
C GLU A 35 -17.15 -3.95 0.83
N THR A 36 -17.71 -2.80 1.22
CA THR A 36 -19.11 -2.71 1.61
C THR A 36 -20.04 -2.99 0.43
N LEU A 37 -19.73 -2.50 -0.76
CA LEU A 37 -20.49 -2.75 -2.00
C LEU A 37 -20.38 -4.22 -2.44
N ALA A 38 -19.21 -4.83 -2.32
CA ALA A 38 -18.96 -6.25 -2.61
C ALA A 38 -19.67 -7.20 -1.62
N GLY A 39 -20.39 -6.68 -0.64
CA GLY A 39 -21.11 -7.48 0.33
C GLY A 39 -20.25 -8.10 1.43
N VAL A 40 -18.99 -7.66 1.57
CA VAL A 40 -18.12 -8.09 2.67
C VAL A 40 -18.73 -7.65 3.99
N ARG A 41 -19.00 -8.60 4.86
CA ARG A 41 -19.43 -8.31 6.23
C ARG A 41 -18.21 -7.90 7.08
N ASN A 42 -17.69 -6.72 6.81
CA ASN A 42 -16.58 -6.14 7.58
C ASN A 42 -17.08 -4.97 8.45
N PRO A 43 -17.41 -5.22 9.74
CA PRO A 43 -17.89 -4.16 10.63
C PRO A 43 -16.92 -2.99 10.76
N ALA A 44 -15.61 -3.25 10.65
CA ALA A 44 -14.59 -2.21 10.75
C ALA A 44 -14.64 -1.24 9.56
N SER A 45 -14.85 -1.75 8.35
CA SER A 45 -14.99 -0.94 7.14
C SER A 45 -16.27 -0.10 7.19
N TYR A 46 -17.39 -0.69 7.60
CA TYR A 46 -18.63 0.06 7.79
C TYR A 46 -18.50 1.19 8.82
N VAL A 47 -17.89 0.91 9.99
CA VAL A 47 -17.66 1.93 11.02
C VAL A 47 -16.71 3.02 10.51
N ARG A 48 -15.69 2.67 9.75
CA ARG A 48 -14.74 3.64 9.16
C ARG A 48 -15.45 4.60 8.20
N LEU A 49 -16.29 4.08 7.30
CA LEU A 49 -17.08 4.88 6.37
C LEU A 49 -18.01 5.85 7.09
N HIS A 50 -18.75 5.36 8.08
CA HIS A 50 -19.65 6.20 8.86
C HIS A 50 -18.89 7.30 9.60
N ARG A 51 -17.79 6.98 10.25
CA ARG A 51 -16.97 7.99 10.94
C ARG A 51 -16.40 9.02 9.98
N GLY A 52 -15.89 8.61 8.82
CA GLY A 52 -15.35 9.51 7.81
C GLY A 52 -16.39 10.54 7.32
N ARG A 53 -17.64 10.11 7.08
CA ARG A 53 -18.70 11.00 6.58
C ARG A 53 -19.33 11.86 7.67
N LEU A 54 -19.40 11.37 8.91
CA LEU A 54 -20.05 12.04 10.03
C LEU A 54 -19.12 12.98 10.81
N PHE A 55 -17.87 13.06 10.38
CA PHE A 55 -16.83 13.85 11.06
C PHE A 55 -17.21 15.33 11.22
N ASP A 56 -17.99 15.89 10.30
CA ASP A 56 -18.33 17.31 10.25
C ASP A 56 -19.76 17.64 10.71
N SER A 57 -20.48 16.67 11.29
CA SER A 57 -21.83 16.93 11.79
C SER A 57 -21.82 17.76 13.07
N GLN A 58 -22.47 18.92 13.04
CA GLN A 58 -22.52 19.86 14.18
C GLN A 58 -23.74 19.65 15.10
N SER A 59 -24.68 18.81 14.71
CA SER A 59 -25.90 18.50 15.47
C SER A 59 -26.37 17.08 15.31
N GLU A 60 -27.18 16.58 16.25
CA GLU A 60 -27.79 15.23 16.16
C GLU A 60 -28.70 15.08 14.94
N ASP A 61 -29.46 16.13 14.59
CA ASP A 61 -30.34 16.13 13.43
C ASP A 61 -29.56 16.09 12.10
N GLU A 62 -28.43 16.76 12.05
CA GLU A 62 -27.52 16.72 10.89
C GLU A 62 -26.86 15.36 10.78
N HIS A 63 -26.39 14.80 11.88
CA HIS A 63 -25.86 13.46 11.97
C HIS A 63 -26.84 12.41 11.44
N PHE A 64 -28.09 12.49 11.89
CA PHE A 64 -29.14 11.58 11.44
C PHE A 64 -29.42 11.69 9.94
N ARG A 65 -29.49 12.92 9.41
CA ARG A 65 -29.70 13.18 7.97
C ARG A 65 -28.55 12.64 7.14
N LEU A 66 -27.31 12.93 7.52
CA LEU A 66 -26.12 12.46 6.81
C LEU A 66 -26.03 10.92 6.82
N ARG A 67 -26.32 10.30 7.94
CA ARG A 67 -26.37 8.85 8.06
C ARG A 67 -27.42 8.24 7.16
N THR A 68 -28.63 8.78 7.19
CA THR A 68 -29.75 8.27 6.34
C THR A 68 -29.42 8.44 4.86
N ALA A 69 -28.85 9.58 4.45
CA ALA A 69 -28.43 9.82 3.08
C ALA A 69 -27.31 8.85 2.65
N TRP A 70 -26.38 8.57 3.56
CA TRP A 70 -25.29 7.63 3.31
C TRP A 70 -25.80 6.18 3.14
N ASP A 71 -26.66 5.74 4.04
CA ASP A 71 -27.26 4.41 3.95
C ASP A 71 -28.08 4.24 2.64
N ALA A 72 -28.81 5.29 2.24
CA ALA A 72 -29.54 5.29 0.97
C ALA A 72 -28.58 5.26 -0.24
N HIS A 73 -27.47 6.01 -0.19
CA HIS A 73 -26.43 5.98 -1.23
C HIS A 73 -25.83 4.58 -1.37
N LEU A 74 -25.44 3.95 -0.27
CA LEU A 74 -24.89 2.60 -0.28
C LEU A 74 -25.87 1.57 -0.85
N GLN A 75 -27.14 1.65 -0.47
CA GLN A 75 -28.20 0.75 -0.98
C GLN A 75 -28.40 0.95 -2.49
N HIS A 76 -28.48 2.19 -2.94
CA HIS A 76 -28.65 2.51 -4.36
C HIS A 76 -27.47 2.01 -5.19
N THR A 77 -26.25 2.31 -4.74
CA THR A 77 -25.02 1.92 -5.45
C THR A 77 -24.85 0.39 -5.47
N ARG A 78 -25.19 -0.30 -4.37
CA ARG A 78 -25.16 -1.76 -4.36
C ARG A 78 -26.15 -2.36 -5.37
N ALA A 79 -27.37 -1.86 -5.42
CA ALA A 79 -28.36 -2.29 -6.41
C ALA A 79 -27.87 -2.01 -7.85
N PHE A 80 -27.18 -0.90 -8.06
CA PHE A 80 -26.55 -0.58 -9.33
C PHE A 80 -25.47 -1.60 -9.71
N VAL A 81 -24.54 -1.92 -8.81
CA VAL A 81 -23.50 -2.95 -9.04
C VAL A 81 -24.13 -4.31 -9.35
N GLU A 82 -25.13 -4.75 -8.57
CA GLU A 82 -25.84 -6.00 -8.81
C GLU A 82 -26.57 -6.04 -10.17
N SER A 83 -27.07 -4.90 -10.65
CA SER A 83 -27.78 -4.80 -11.92
C SER A 83 -26.88 -4.61 -13.13
N SER A 84 -25.65 -4.13 -12.94
CA SER A 84 -24.72 -3.86 -14.04
C SER A 84 -24.24 -5.13 -14.75
N GLY A 85 -24.22 -6.26 -14.04
CA GLY A 85 -23.66 -7.52 -14.54
C GLY A 85 -22.13 -7.50 -14.65
N SER A 86 -21.48 -6.40 -14.23
CA SER A 86 -20.04 -6.25 -14.12
C SER A 86 -19.58 -6.52 -12.69
N ASP A 87 -18.35 -6.98 -12.53
CA ASP A 87 -17.72 -7.12 -11.23
C ASP A 87 -16.72 -5.99 -10.98
N LEU A 88 -16.12 -5.94 -9.80
CA LEU A 88 -15.17 -4.89 -9.42
C LEU A 88 -13.83 -4.97 -10.17
N SER A 89 -13.60 -5.96 -11.04
CA SER A 89 -12.44 -5.99 -11.96
C SER A 89 -12.66 -5.13 -13.20
N ASP A 90 -13.93 -4.72 -13.47
CA ASP A 90 -14.25 -3.80 -14.56
C ASP A 90 -13.79 -2.38 -14.19
N ARG A 91 -12.78 -1.89 -14.90
CA ARG A 91 -12.22 -0.55 -14.71
C ARG A 91 -13.25 0.55 -14.83
N HIS A 92 -14.17 0.45 -15.77
CA HIS A 92 -15.21 1.47 -15.97
C HIS A 92 -16.15 1.53 -14.76
N LEU A 93 -16.53 0.36 -14.23
CA LEU A 93 -17.33 0.30 -13.00
C LEU A 93 -16.58 0.90 -11.82
N LEU A 94 -15.30 0.56 -11.64
CA LEU A 94 -14.46 1.14 -10.56
C LEU A 94 -14.38 2.67 -10.64
N ASP A 95 -14.15 3.20 -11.82
CA ASP A 95 -14.07 4.65 -12.04
C ASP A 95 -15.42 5.32 -11.72
N GLU A 96 -16.56 4.72 -12.11
CA GLU A 96 -17.90 5.22 -11.81
C GLU A 96 -18.22 5.18 -10.31
N LEU A 97 -17.92 4.06 -9.64
CA LEU A 97 -18.10 3.92 -8.20
C LEU A 97 -17.27 4.92 -7.41
N THR A 98 -16.03 5.11 -7.83
CA THR A 98 -15.09 6.05 -7.20
C THR A 98 -15.54 7.49 -7.38
N ALA A 99 -15.97 7.87 -8.58
CA ALA A 99 -16.53 9.19 -8.86
C ALA A 99 -17.80 9.46 -8.05
N GLY A 100 -18.70 8.45 -7.95
CA GLY A 100 -19.89 8.51 -7.11
C GLY A 100 -19.57 8.70 -5.63
N PHE A 101 -18.57 7.99 -5.13
CA PHE A 101 -18.09 8.14 -3.76
C PHE A 101 -17.57 9.56 -3.48
N LEU A 102 -16.67 10.07 -4.34
CA LEU A 102 -16.10 11.41 -4.18
C LEU A 102 -17.19 12.48 -4.22
N SER A 103 -18.12 12.37 -5.17
CA SER A 103 -19.25 13.31 -5.31
C SER A 103 -20.14 13.29 -4.06
N PHE A 104 -20.37 12.13 -3.46
CA PHE A 104 -21.19 12.00 -2.25
C PHE A 104 -20.47 12.56 -1.02
N PHE A 105 -19.17 12.29 -0.86
CA PHE A 105 -18.37 12.83 0.24
C PHE A 105 -18.24 14.34 0.15
N GLY A 106 -17.97 14.85 -1.03
CA GLY A 106 -17.75 16.27 -1.33
C GLY A 106 -16.36 16.75 -0.92
N ASP A 107 -15.88 17.76 -1.65
CA ASP A 107 -14.52 18.29 -1.49
C ASP A 107 -14.17 18.74 -0.07
N PRO A 108 -15.08 19.42 0.69
CA PRO A 108 -14.74 19.83 2.06
C PRO A 108 -14.48 18.67 3.00
N ALA A 109 -15.24 17.59 2.89
CA ALA A 109 -15.04 16.40 3.74
C ALA A 109 -13.76 15.63 3.37
N ILE A 110 -13.41 15.61 2.08
CA ILE A 110 -12.16 15.01 1.59
C ILE A 110 -10.97 15.84 2.05
N ALA A 111 -11.00 17.17 1.89
CA ALA A 111 -9.93 18.06 2.34
C ALA A 111 -9.69 17.96 3.86
N ALA A 112 -10.74 17.73 4.65
CA ALA A 112 -10.62 17.55 6.09
C ALA A 112 -9.90 16.25 6.52
N LEU A 113 -9.72 15.28 5.62
CA LEU A 113 -9.02 14.02 5.92
C LEU A 113 -7.50 14.19 6.03
N HIS A 114 -6.92 15.08 5.23
CA HIS A 114 -5.48 15.34 5.22
C HIS A 114 -5.18 16.70 4.58
N PRO A 115 -4.21 17.48 5.10
CA PRO A 115 -3.86 18.81 4.56
C PRO A 115 -3.53 18.81 3.05
N ASP A 116 -2.89 17.76 2.55
CA ASP A 116 -2.51 17.66 1.14
C ASP A 116 -3.72 17.48 0.19
N TYR A 117 -4.89 17.14 0.74
CA TYR A 117 -6.12 16.95 -0.03
C TYR A 117 -6.86 18.26 -0.37
N GLU A 118 -6.34 19.40 0.06
CA GLU A 118 -6.74 20.71 -0.49
C GLU A 118 -6.39 20.80 -1.99
N SER A 119 -5.43 20.02 -2.46
CA SER A 119 -5.06 19.90 -3.87
C SER A 119 -5.89 18.82 -4.57
N LEU A 120 -6.75 19.22 -5.51
CA LEU A 120 -7.50 18.29 -6.35
C LEU A 120 -6.57 17.31 -7.11
N ALA A 121 -5.42 17.78 -7.60
CA ALA A 121 -4.45 16.93 -8.28
C ALA A 121 -3.92 15.81 -7.38
N ARG A 122 -3.75 16.06 -6.06
CA ARG A 122 -3.35 15.04 -5.11
C ARG A 122 -4.45 14.01 -4.88
N VAL A 123 -5.69 14.46 -4.79
CA VAL A 123 -6.85 13.56 -4.66
C VAL A 123 -6.98 12.66 -5.89
N GLU A 124 -6.89 13.23 -7.09
CA GLU A 124 -6.92 12.49 -8.36
C GLU A 124 -5.78 11.46 -8.46
N GLU A 125 -4.57 11.82 -8.04
CA GLU A 125 -3.42 10.92 -7.99
C GLU A 125 -3.69 9.72 -7.07
N ILE A 126 -4.16 9.96 -5.84
CA ILE A 126 -4.48 8.89 -4.88
C ILE A 126 -5.60 7.99 -5.41
N VAL A 127 -6.65 8.58 -5.95
CA VAL A 127 -7.77 7.83 -6.53
C VAL A 127 -7.29 6.92 -7.64
N LYS A 128 -6.50 7.47 -8.57
CA LYS A 128 -5.91 6.68 -9.66
C LYS A 128 -5.04 5.55 -9.14
N ASP A 129 -4.15 5.82 -8.18
CA ASP A 129 -3.27 4.81 -7.60
C ASP A 129 -4.07 3.70 -6.89
N VAL A 130 -5.17 4.06 -6.20
CA VAL A 130 -6.07 3.08 -5.56
C VAL A 130 -6.77 2.22 -6.59
N THR A 131 -7.35 2.81 -7.63
CA THR A 131 -8.07 2.05 -8.68
C THR A 131 -7.12 1.16 -9.48
N ASP A 132 -5.94 1.65 -9.85
CA ASP A 132 -4.90 0.85 -10.52
C ASP A 132 -4.48 -0.34 -9.65
N ARG A 133 -4.33 -0.13 -8.35
CA ARG A 133 -3.96 -1.20 -7.42
C ARG A 133 -5.07 -2.22 -7.19
N ILE A 134 -6.31 -1.78 -7.14
CA ILE A 134 -7.47 -2.68 -7.02
C ILE A 134 -7.58 -3.54 -8.28
N GLU A 135 -7.44 -2.96 -9.46
CA GLU A 135 -7.43 -3.67 -10.73
C GLU A 135 -6.32 -4.75 -10.74
N GLU A 136 -5.08 -4.41 -10.32
CA GLU A 136 -3.99 -5.39 -10.20
C GLU A 136 -4.34 -6.55 -9.24
N VAL A 137 -4.93 -6.25 -8.07
CA VAL A 137 -5.28 -7.24 -7.05
C VAL A 137 -6.40 -8.17 -7.51
N LEU A 138 -7.36 -7.63 -8.25
CA LEU A 138 -8.52 -8.38 -8.75
C LEU A 138 -8.21 -9.17 -10.04
N ALA A 139 -7.23 -8.70 -10.85
CA ALA A 139 -6.82 -9.41 -12.06
C ALA A 139 -6.16 -10.78 -11.78
N ASP A 140 -5.49 -10.91 -10.64
CA ASP A 140 -4.78 -12.13 -10.24
C ASP A 140 -5.67 -13.15 -9.51
N ASN A 141 -6.93 -12.79 -9.19
CA ASN A 141 -7.84 -13.62 -8.40
C ASN A 141 -9.27 -13.47 -8.92
N ASP A 142 -10.11 -14.46 -8.64
CA ASP A 142 -11.55 -14.28 -8.80
C ASP A 142 -11.95 -13.02 -8.04
N ALA A 143 -12.64 -12.08 -8.73
CA ALA A 143 -12.96 -10.73 -8.26
C ALA A 143 -13.94 -10.77 -7.07
N ASP A 144 -13.49 -11.35 -5.97
CA ASP A 144 -14.25 -11.50 -4.76
C ASP A 144 -13.85 -10.48 -3.68
N ALA A 145 -14.72 -10.40 -2.70
CA ALA A 145 -14.57 -9.55 -1.55
C ALA A 145 -13.32 -9.84 -0.71
N GLU A 146 -12.82 -11.08 -0.73
CA GLU A 146 -11.60 -11.48 -0.02
C GLU A 146 -10.35 -10.90 -0.68
N SER A 147 -10.39 -10.71 -2.00
CA SER A 147 -9.33 -10.06 -2.76
C SER A 147 -9.18 -8.57 -2.41
N LEU A 148 -10.28 -7.85 -2.17
CA LEU A 148 -10.22 -6.47 -1.68
C LEU A 148 -9.60 -6.36 -0.27
N ALA A 149 -9.82 -7.34 0.60
CA ALA A 149 -9.18 -7.37 1.92
C ALA A 149 -7.65 -7.46 1.81
N ARG A 150 -7.12 -8.01 0.72
CA ARG A 150 -5.68 -8.08 0.44
C ARG A 150 -5.06 -6.72 0.09
N PHE A 151 -5.85 -5.74 -0.32
CA PHE A 151 -5.35 -4.39 -0.57
C PHE A 151 -4.66 -3.80 0.68
N ALA A 152 -5.22 -4.06 1.84
CA ALA A 152 -4.72 -3.60 3.14
C ALA A 152 -4.07 -4.73 3.96
N ASP A 153 -3.83 -5.91 3.37
CA ASP A 153 -3.25 -7.03 4.10
C ASP A 153 -1.79 -6.73 4.48
N GLU A 154 -1.59 -6.46 5.76
CA GLU A 154 -0.27 -6.23 6.35
C GLU A 154 0.56 -7.53 6.50
N ARG A 155 -0.05 -8.70 6.23
CA ARG A 155 0.58 -10.03 6.39
C ARG A 155 1.41 -10.45 5.18
N GLY A 156 1.30 -9.76 4.04
CA GLY A 156 2.12 -10.02 2.86
C GLY A 156 3.57 -9.55 3.01
N LEU A 157 4.47 -10.13 2.20
CA LEU A 157 5.86 -9.67 2.11
C LEU A 157 5.89 -8.24 1.58
N ARG A 158 6.53 -7.33 2.32
CA ARG A 158 6.65 -5.92 1.91
C ARG A 158 7.97 -5.69 1.17
N VAL A 159 7.89 -5.22 -0.07
CA VAL A 159 9.06 -4.86 -0.88
C VAL A 159 9.17 -3.34 -0.91
N MET A 160 10.22 -2.79 -0.29
CA MET A 160 10.40 -1.35 -0.17
C MET A 160 11.88 -0.93 -0.26
N SER A 161 12.14 0.36 -0.44
CA SER A 161 13.49 0.88 -0.26
C SER A 161 13.81 1.03 1.24
N ILE A 162 15.12 1.01 1.57
CA ILE A 162 15.59 1.23 2.94
C ILE A 162 15.06 2.56 3.51
N HIS A 163 14.99 3.62 2.69
CA HIS A 163 14.48 4.93 3.13
C HIS A 163 13.00 4.87 3.55
N LYS A 164 12.20 4.07 2.87
CA LYS A 164 10.78 3.90 3.21
C LYS A 164 10.54 3.03 4.44
N SER A 165 11.53 2.26 4.87
CA SER A 165 11.44 1.46 6.08
C SER A 165 11.68 2.25 7.38
N LYS A 166 12.03 3.55 7.29
CA LYS A 166 12.30 4.38 8.46
C LYS A 166 11.07 4.47 9.38
N GLY A 167 11.25 4.14 10.66
CA GLY A 167 10.17 4.14 11.65
C GLY A 167 9.29 2.88 11.68
N LEU A 168 9.53 1.92 10.77
CA LEU A 168 8.85 0.63 10.77
C LEU A 168 9.72 -0.43 11.44
N GLU A 169 9.10 -1.53 11.88
CA GLU A 169 9.76 -2.71 12.41
C GLU A 169 9.07 -3.96 11.88
N PHE A 170 9.84 -5.01 11.62
CA PHE A 170 9.36 -6.27 11.05
C PHE A 170 9.96 -7.45 11.80
N ASP A 171 9.24 -8.56 11.90
CA ASP A 171 9.76 -9.77 12.51
C ASP A 171 10.96 -10.34 11.72
N ALA A 172 10.91 -10.22 10.39
CA ALA A 172 11.98 -10.63 9.50
C ALA A 172 12.25 -9.57 8.43
N VAL A 173 13.51 -9.30 8.13
CA VAL A 173 13.96 -8.39 7.08
C VAL A 173 14.97 -9.09 6.18
N ALA A 174 14.77 -8.99 4.87
CA ALA A 174 15.75 -9.37 3.87
C ALA A 174 16.33 -8.10 3.21
N VAL A 175 17.58 -7.77 3.48
CA VAL A 175 18.30 -6.72 2.77
C VAL A 175 18.91 -7.31 1.51
N MET A 176 18.33 -6.91 0.37
CA MET A 176 18.73 -7.43 -0.92
C MET A 176 19.88 -6.63 -1.52
N ALA A 177 20.77 -7.34 -2.23
CA ALA A 177 21.85 -6.69 -3.00
C ALA A 177 22.84 -5.89 -2.14
N VAL A 178 23.38 -6.53 -1.11
CA VAL A 178 24.45 -5.96 -0.28
C VAL A 178 25.78 -6.01 -1.07
N GLU A 179 25.88 -5.09 -2.04
CA GLU A 179 26.95 -5.02 -3.05
C GLU A 179 27.44 -3.58 -3.17
N HIS A 180 28.73 -3.38 -3.39
CA HIS A 180 29.32 -2.05 -3.52
C HIS A 180 28.64 -1.20 -4.58
N GLU A 181 28.22 -1.83 -5.68
CA GLU A 181 27.56 -1.16 -6.82
C GLU A 181 26.13 -0.70 -6.51
N MET A 182 25.55 -1.13 -5.39
CA MET A 182 24.21 -0.73 -4.94
C MET A 182 24.24 0.32 -3.83
N PHE A 183 25.35 0.41 -3.11
CA PHE A 183 25.60 1.43 -2.08
C PHE A 183 26.63 2.44 -2.60
N PHE A 184 26.22 3.25 -3.57
CA PHE A 184 27.08 4.25 -4.21
C PHE A 184 27.02 5.60 -3.51
N GLY A 185 28.05 6.42 -3.68
CA GLY A 185 28.12 7.76 -3.10
C GLY A 185 29.02 7.83 -1.87
N ASN A 186 28.61 8.59 -0.87
CA ASN A 186 29.36 8.75 0.36
C ASN A 186 29.31 7.48 1.22
N PRO A 187 30.46 6.90 1.64
CA PRO A 187 30.48 5.69 2.49
C PRO A 187 29.73 5.84 3.82
N ASP A 188 29.71 7.02 4.43
CA ASP A 188 28.99 7.24 5.69
C ASP A 188 27.48 7.24 5.48
N GLU A 189 27.01 7.77 4.35
CA GLU A 189 25.58 7.68 3.97
C GLU A 189 25.19 6.23 3.67
N ALA A 190 26.06 5.47 3.02
CA ALA A 190 25.84 4.05 2.76
C ALA A 190 25.72 3.25 4.07
N ARG A 191 26.63 3.50 5.04
CA ARG A 191 26.58 2.90 6.39
C ARG A 191 25.31 3.28 7.12
N ALA A 192 24.93 4.57 7.12
CA ALA A 192 23.71 5.04 7.75
C ALA A 192 22.45 4.39 7.15
N ALA A 193 22.37 4.31 5.82
CA ALA A 193 21.28 3.64 5.13
C ALA A 193 21.24 2.15 5.47
N PHE A 194 22.37 1.45 5.42
CA PHE A 194 22.45 0.04 5.77
C PHE A 194 22.00 -0.20 7.21
N PHE A 195 22.49 0.61 8.17
CA PHE A 195 22.08 0.53 9.57
C PHE A 195 20.56 0.71 9.75
N VAL A 196 19.95 1.67 9.04
CA VAL A 196 18.50 1.82 9.03
C VAL A 196 17.82 0.53 8.57
N GLY A 197 18.30 -0.09 7.49
CA GLY A 197 17.71 -1.32 6.95
C GLY A 197 17.78 -2.51 7.92
N ILE A 198 18.96 -2.78 8.49
CA ILE A 198 19.15 -3.92 9.40
C ILE A 198 18.46 -3.74 10.74
N SER A 199 18.38 -2.49 11.24
CA SER A 199 17.70 -2.18 12.50
C SER A 199 16.17 -2.29 12.43
N ARG A 200 15.61 -2.63 11.28
CA ARG A 200 14.17 -2.91 11.12
C ARG A 200 13.81 -4.34 11.50
N ALA A 201 14.78 -5.25 11.57
CA ALA A 201 14.55 -6.64 11.91
C ALA A 201 14.46 -6.84 13.43
N ARG A 202 13.36 -7.44 13.91
CA ARG A 202 13.18 -7.83 15.31
C ARG A 202 13.83 -9.16 15.64
N HIS A 203 13.66 -10.16 14.74
CA HIS A 203 14.05 -11.53 15.03
C HIS A 203 14.96 -12.14 13.95
N HIS A 204 14.71 -11.84 12.68
CA HIS A 204 15.42 -12.46 11.57
C HIS A 204 15.95 -11.43 10.59
N LEU A 205 17.23 -11.48 10.31
CA LEU A 205 17.89 -10.67 9.30
C LEU A 205 18.53 -11.55 8.25
N LEU A 206 18.18 -11.34 6.98
CA LEU A 206 18.80 -12.00 5.83
C LEU A 206 19.51 -10.94 4.99
N LEU A 207 20.82 -11.11 4.78
CA LEU A 207 21.60 -10.30 3.87
C LEU A 207 21.91 -11.11 2.61
N THR A 208 21.68 -10.52 1.43
CA THR A 208 21.89 -11.23 0.17
C THR A 208 22.83 -10.46 -0.75
N HIS A 209 23.62 -11.19 -1.52
CA HIS A 209 24.37 -10.66 -2.66
C HIS A 209 24.32 -11.62 -3.85
N ALA A 210 24.58 -11.11 -5.04
CA ALA A 210 24.77 -11.93 -6.24
C ALA A 210 26.16 -11.69 -6.84
N ARG A 211 26.72 -12.71 -7.47
CA ARG A 211 27.99 -12.55 -8.23
C ARG A 211 27.78 -11.79 -9.53
N THR A 212 26.61 -11.98 -10.11
CA THR A 212 26.25 -11.31 -11.38
C THR A 212 24.79 -10.90 -11.35
N ARG A 213 24.49 -9.76 -11.96
CA ARG A 213 23.12 -9.28 -12.17
C ARG A 213 22.91 -8.88 -13.61
N ARG A 214 21.80 -9.32 -14.20
CA ARG A 214 21.40 -8.84 -15.51
C ARG A 214 21.07 -7.35 -15.45
N ARG A 215 21.43 -6.63 -16.51
CA ARG A 215 21.10 -5.22 -16.65
C ARG A 215 19.57 -5.04 -16.76
N PRO A 216 18.94 -4.29 -15.83
CA PRO A 216 17.52 -3.99 -15.97
C PRO A 216 17.30 -2.87 -17.00
N PRO A 217 16.25 -2.92 -17.83
CA PRO A 217 15.83 -1.75 -18.61
C PRO A 217 15.25 -0.70 -17.62
N PRO A 218 15.49 0.59 -17.81
CA PRO A 218 16.26 1.30 -18.83
C PRO A 218 17.67 1.71 -18.38
N ALA A 219 18.32 0.98 -17.49
CA ALA A 219 19.61 1.37 -16.92
C ALA A 219 20.66 1.63 -18.03
N ARG A 220 21.27 2.82 -18.03
CA ARG A 220 22.32 3.20 -19.01
C ARG A 220 23.70 2.71 -18.60
N ARG A 221 24.00 2.72 -17.28
CA ARG A 221 25.23 2.21 -16.69
C ARG A 221 24.89 1.06 -15.77
N TRP A 222 25.54 -0.06 -15.94
CA TRP A 222 25.29 -1.26 -15.16
C TRP A 222 26.50 -2.16 -15.16
N ASP A 223 26.99 -2.45 -13.99
CA ASP A 223 28.02 -3.45 -13.82
C ASP A 223 27.36 -4.82 -13.66
N VAL A 224 27.70 -5.76 -14.54
CA VAL A 224 27.14 -7.12 -14.49
C VAL A 224 27.74 -7.93 -13.36
N TYR A 225 29.04 -7.73 -13.08
CA TYR A 225 29.75 -8.37 -12.00
C TYR A 225 29.58 -7.56 -10.72
N ARG A 226 29.32 -8.23 -9.62
CA ARG A 226 29.00 -7.61 -8.35
C ARG A 226 30.01 -7.96 -7.29
N THR A 227 30.36 -6.98 -6.49
CA THR A 227 31.30 -7.12 -5.38
C THR A 227 30.54 -7.04 -4.06
N PRO A 228 30.58 -8.11 -3.21
CA PRO A 228 29.94 -8.07 -1.91
C PRO A 228 30.51 -6.92 -1.05
N TYR A 229 29.64 -6.21 -0.36
CA TYR A 229 30.05 -5.18 0.58
C TYR A 229 30.44 -5.86 1.90
N GLN A 230 31.69 -6.34 2.00
CA GLN A 230 32.15 -7.21 3.08
C GLN A 230 31.95 -6.58 4.46
N GLU A 231 32.26 -5.30 4.63
CA GLU A 231 32.02 -4.56 5.87
C GLU A 231 30.57 -4.73 6.41
N PHE A 232 29.57 -4.72 5.50
CA PHE A 232 28.17 -4.84 5.89
C PHE A 232 27.79 -6.27 6.28
N PHE A 233 28.42 -7.28 5.68
CA PHE A 233 28.27 -8.65 6.12
C PHE A 233 28.89 -8.90 7.49
N ASP A 234 30.02 -8.26 7.76
CA ASP A 234 30.74 -8.40 9.04
C ASP A 234 29.90 -7.84 10.21
N TYR A 235 29.17 -6.74 10.01
CA TYR A 235 28.22 -6.22 11.01
C TYR A 235 27.07 -7.20 11.34
N GLY A 236 26.64 -8.02 10.40
CA GLY A 236 25.59 -9.01 10.62
C GLY A 236 26.09 -10.31 11.30
N LEU A 237 27.41 -10.53 11.34
CA LEU A 237 28.04 -11.73 11.90
C LEU A 237 28.56 -11.50 13.34
N GLU A 238 28.68 -10.26 13.80
CA GLU A 238 29.04 -10.00 15.19
C GLU A 238 27.90 -10.42 16.12
N PRO A 239 28.11 -11.38 17.03
CA PRO A 239 27.10 -11.70 18.02
C PRO A 239 26.85 -10.48 18.89
N SER A 240 25.59 -10.07 19.02
CA SER A 240 25.20 -8.97 19.93
C SER A 240 25.65 -9.33 21.34
N THR A 241 26.71 -8.73 21.82
CA THR A 241 27.21 -8.85 23.20
C THR A 241 26.40 -7.97 24.16
N GLN A 242 25.08 -7.91 24.00
CA GLN A 242 24.23 -7.37 25.05
C GLN A 242 23.73 -8.52 25.93
N PRO A 243 24.08 -8.52 27.23
CA PRO A 243 23.50 -9.45 28.16
C PRO A 243 21.99 -9.20 28.34
N PRO A 244 21.24 -10.23 28.74
CA PRO A 244 19.79 -10.20 28.87
C PRO A 244 19.30 -9.19 29.91
#